data_2380a8e1f864a2e68b0575b07880c3f3
#
_entry.id   2380a8e1f864a2e68b0575b07880c3f3
#
_cell.length_a   1.000
_cell.length_b   1.000
_cell.length_c   1.000
_cell.angle_alpha   90.00
_cell.angle_beta   90.00
_cell.angle_gamma   90.00
#
_symmetry.space_group_name_H-M   'P 1'
#
loop_
_entity.id
_entity.type
_entity.pdbx_description
1 polymer ?
#
loop_
_entity_poly.entity_id
_entity_poly.type
_entity_poly.pdbx_seq_one_letter_code
_entity_poly.pdbx_strand_id
1 'polypeptide(L)'
;EHTYIQEQVDHTQFPIRGEFATIRNKGNLKTILFFFRNITVELTQEYILNTALQRTRIYPWYYDINRSEFTLDNRYFTHLGIPAGENNTLTMEEYVSMIHPDDRQTMADAFVVQLSGIETFDKAVPFRLRRGDGTWEWFEGQSTYIANISGHPYRLVGICMSIQEYKDIENTLIEARKKAEESDRLKMAFLANMSHEIRTPLNAIVGFSDVIASTYNELSDEERADFVRLISINSEHLVRLIDDILDLSKIESNTIKF
;
A
#
# COMPACT_ATOMS: atom_id res chain seq x y z
N GLU A 1 40.14 -12.43 -11.02
CA GLU A 1 39.34 -12.43 -12.25
C GLU A 1 39.48 -11.10 -12.96
N HIS A 2 39.78 -11.14 -14.25
CA HIS A 2 39.86 -9.92 -15.08
C HIS A 2 38.93 -10.06 -16.28
N THR A 3 38.19 -9.01 -16.58
CA THR A 3 37.36 -8.94 -17.79
C THR A 3 38.18 -8.22 -18.88
N TYR A 4 38.22 -8.81 -20.06
CA TYR A 4 38.91 -8.28 -21.22
C TYR A 4 37.92 -8.10 -22.36
N ILE A 5 38.25 -7.26 -23.34
CA ILE A 5 37.49 -7.14 -24.59
C ILE A 5 38.27 -7.91 -25.67
N GLN A 6 37.58 -8.78 -26.39
CA GLN A 6 38.13 -9.51 -27.55
C GLN A 6 37.45 -9.08 -28.81
N GLU A 7 38.23 -8.95 -29.88
CA GLU A 7 37.74 -8.64 -31.20
C GLU A 7 37.73 -9.91 -32.08
N GLN A 8 36.66 -10.12 -32.82
CA GLN A 8 36.56 -11.18 -33.81
C GLN A 8 37.11 -10.72 -35.19
N VAL A 9 37.26 -11.68 -36.13
CA VAL A 9 37.76 -11.41 -37.49
C VAL A 9 36.88 -10.44 -38.30
N ASP A 10 35.60 -10.34 -37.89
CA ASP A 10 34.63 -9.39 -38.45
C ASP A 10 34.60 -8.02 -37.75
N HIS A 11 35.59 -7.75 -36.91
CA HIS A 11 35.71 -6.54 -36.07
C HIS A 11 34.62 -6.36 -35.02
N THR A 12 33.78 -7.35 -34.71
CA THR A 12 32.89 -7.31 -33.58
C THR A 12 33.67 -7.51 -32.28
N GLN A 13 33.36 -6.69 -31.26
CA GLN A 13 34.00 -6.76 -29.96
C GLN A 13 33.04 -7.36 -28.96
N PHE A 14 33.52 -8.24 -28.10
CA PHE A 14 32.73 -8.83 -27.01
C PHE A 14 33.55 -9.02 -25.74
N PRO A 15 32.93 -8.89 -24.56
CA PRO A 15 33.62 -9.08 -23.31
C PRO A 15 33.89 -10.56 -23.03
N ILE A 16 35.11 -10.85 -22.56
CA ILE A 16 35.50 -12.18 -22.12
C ILE A 16 35.95 -12.16 -20.67
N ARG A 17 35.69 -13.26 -19.99
CA ARG A 17 36.28 -13.55 -18.67
C ARG A 17 37.36 -14.60 -18.84
N GLY A 18 38.58 -14.27 -18.41
CA GLY A 18 39.73 -15.17 -18.51
C GLY A 18 40.08 -15.78 -17.15
N GLU A 19 40.32 -17.06 -17.16
CA GLU A 19 40.86 -17.83 -16.01
C GLU A 19 42.12 -18.55 -16.47
N PHE A 20 43.07 -18.74 -15.56
CA PHE A 20 44.23 -19.54 -15.86
C PHE A 20 44.47 -20.60 -14.81
N ALA A 21 44.94 -21.76 -15.24
CA ALA A 21 45.43 -22.83 -14.38
C ALA A 21 46.90 -23.12 -14.67
N THR A 22 47.69 -23.36 -13.63
CA THR A 22 49.09 -23.71 -13.77
C THR A 22 49.32 -25.19 -13.46
N ILE A 23 50.00 -25.88 -14.35
CA ILE A 23 50.45 -27.27 -14.13
C ILE A 23 51.91 -27.23 -13.75
N ARG A 24 52.24 -27.75 -12.58
CA ARG A 24 53.60 -27.86 -12.05
C ARG A 24 54.00 -29.32 -11.92
N ASN A 25 55.25 -29.61 -12.25
CA ASN A 25 55.86 -30.91 -12.03
C ASN A 25 57.14 -30.75 -11.18
N LYS A 26 57.18 -31.40 -10.02
CA LYS A 26 58.28 -31.29 -9.03
C LYS A 26 58.64 -29.85 -8.67
N GLY A 27 57.64 -28.99 -8.50
CA GLY A 27 57.78 -27.57 -8.16
C GLY A 27 58.04 -26.64 -9.35
N ASN A 28 58.41 -27.13 -10.52
CA ASN A 28 58.65 -26.30 -11.71
C ASN A 28 57.37 -26.10 -12.52
N LEU A 29 57.14 -24.86 -12.98
CA LEU A 29 56.05 -24.52 -13.87
C LEU A 29 56.25 -25.17 -15.23
N LYS A 30 55.32 -26.01 -15.71
CA LYS A 30 55.38 -26.68 -17.01
C LYS A 30 54.42 -26.10 -18.02
N THR A 31 53.21 -25.77 -17.59
CA THR A 31 52.17 -25.33 -18.50
C THR A 31 51.26 -24.34 -17.81
N ILE A 32 50.82 -23.33 -18.54
CA ILE A 32 49.75 -22.42 -18.14
C ILE A 32 48.59 -22.65 -19.12
N LEU A 33 47.41 -22.98 -18.59
CA LEU A 33 46.19 -23.11 -19.36
C LEU A 33 45.35 -21.87 -19.17
N PHE A 34 44.94 -21.28 -20.28
CA PHE A 34 44.01 -20.14 -20.27
C PHE A 34 42.64 -20.60 -20.75
N PHE A 35 41.61 -20.25 -19.99
CA PHE A 35 40.23 -20.48 -20.33
C PHE A 35 39.55 -19.13 -20.53
N PHE A 36 38.89 -18.95 -21.67
CA PHE A 36 38.15 -17.73 -21.97
C PHE A 36 36.69 -18.08 -22.21
N ARG A 37 35.81 -17.31 -21.60
CA ARG A 37 34.36 -17.42 -21.81
C ARG A 37 33.80 -16.08 -22.25
N ASN A 38 32.99 -16.10 -23.30
CA ASN A 38 32.21 -14.92 -23.67
C ASN A 38 31.13 -14.69 -22.62
N ILE A 39 31.10 -13.49 -22.05
CA ILE A 39 30.18 -13.09 -20.96
C ILE A 39 29.16 -12.03 -21.40
N THR A 40 28.96 -11.86 -22.72
CA THR A 40 28.04 -10.84 -23.25
C THR A 40 26.63 -11.01 -22.72
N VAL A 41 26.15 -12.26 -22.66
CA VAL A 41 24.79 -12.56 -22.21
C VAL A 41 24.64 -12.25 -20.73
N GLU A 42 25.58 -12.69 -19.92
CA GLU A 42 25.61 -12.45 -18.48
C GLU A 42 25.64 -10.95 -18.15
N LEU A 43 26.53 -10.19 -18.82
CA LEU A 43 26.61 -8.74 -18.62
C LEU A 43 25.35 -8.02 -19.11
N THR A 44 24.75 -8.47 -20.21
CA THR A 44 23.50 -7.89 -20.70
C THR A 44 22.37 -8.12 -19.72
N GLN A 45 22.23 -9.33 -19.18
CA GLN A 45 21.22 -9.66 -18.17
C GLN A 45 21.43 -8.87 -16.89
N GLU A 46 22.67 -8.76 -16.41
CA GLU A 46 23.03 -7.97 -15.24
C GLU A 46 22.70 -6.49 -15.46
N TYR A 47 23.02 -5.93 -16.62
CA TYR A 47 22.72 -4.54 -16.97
C TYR A 47 21.20 -4.26 -17.03
N ILE A 48 20.42 -5.16 -17.64
CA ILE A 48 18.97 -5.05 -17.69
C ILE A 48 18.38 -5.11 -16.30
N LEU A 49 18.81 -6.09 -15.50
CA LEU A 49 18.35 -6.24 -14.12
C LEU A 49 18.67 -5.00 -13.26
N ASN A 50 19.92 -4.54 -13.31
CA ASN A 50 20.33 -3.34 -12.59
C ASN A 50 19.56 -2.10 -13.03
N THR A 51 19.33 -1.93 -14.35
CA THR A 51 18.55 -0.81 -14.88
C THR A 51 17.08 -0.86 -14.41
N ALA A 52 16.48 -2.05 -14.40
CA ALA A 52 15.12 -2.24 -13.89
C ALA A 52 15.04 -1.92 -12.40
N LEU A 53 15.98 -2.43 -11.60
CA LEU A 53 16.01 -2.21 -10.16
C LEU A 53 16.30 -0.75 -9.77
N GLN A 54 17.08 -0.01 -10.59
CA GLN A 54 17.39 1.41 -10.31
C GLN A 54 16.16 2.32 -10.31
N ARG A 55 15.12 1.97 -11.08
CA ARG A 55 13.88 2.75 -11.20
C ARG A 55 12.78 2.33 -10.24
N THR A 56 13.01 1.27 -9.48
CA THR A 56 12.05 0.70 -8.54
C THR A 56 12.59 0.81 -7.11
N ARG A 57 11.68 0.86 -6.15
CA ARG A 57 12.04 0.78 -4.72
C ARG A 57 12.15 -0.68 -4.26
N ILE A 58 12.84 -1.49 -5.09
CA ILE A 58 13.11 -2.90 -4.83
C ILE A 58 14.59 -3.06 -4.54
N TYR A 59 14.91 -3.69 -3.42
CA TYR A 59 16.25 -3.85 -2.89
C TYR A 59 16.56 -5.33 -2.73
N PRO A 60 17.40 -5.92 -3.60
CA PRO A 60 17.89 -7.27 -3.43
C PRO A 60 18.80 -7.38 -2.21
N TRP A 61 18.71 -8.52 -1.55
CA TRP A 61 19.52 -8.85 -0.41
C TRP A 61 19.84 -10.34 -0.37
N TYR A 62 20.87 -10.70 0.37
CA TYR A 62 21.10 -12.09 0.75
C TYR A 62 21.62 -12.17 2.19
N TYR A 63 21.37 -13.31 2.81
CA TYR A 63 21.86 -13.65 4.13
C TYR A 63 22.76 -14.88 4.04
N ASP A 64 24.01 -14.74 4.49
CA ASP A 64 24.96 -15.84 4.59
C ASP A 64 24.78 -16.54 5.94
N ILE A 65 24.31 -17.80 5.91
CA ILE A 65 24.00 -18.55 7.13
C ILE A 65 25.25 -18.83 7.95
N ASN A 66 26.38 -19.07 7.29
CA ASN A 66 27.64 -19.38 7.99
C ASN A 66 28.25 -18.16 8.68
N ARG A 67 28.08 -16.98 8.09
CA ARG A 67 28.61 -15.72 8.65
C ARG A 67 27.60 -15.01 9.54
N SER A 68 26.33 -15.40 9.49
CA SER A 68 25.21 -14.72 10.17
C SER A 68 25.09 -13.24 9.80
N GLU A 69 25.31 -12.92 8.52
CA GLU A 69 25.35 -11.56 8.01
C GLU A 69 24.41 -11.38 6.81
N PHE A 70 23.68 -10.25 6.82
CA PHE A 70 22.95 -9.75 5.66
C PHE A 70 23.87 -8.90 4.79
N THR A 71 23.77 -9.06 3.48
CA THR A 71 24.28 -8.10 2.50
C THR A 71 23.11 -7.51 1.75
N LEU A 72 23.02 -6.17 1.74
CA LEU A 72 21.91 -5.43 1.14
C LEU A 72 22.41 -4.53 0.01
N ASP A 73 21.52 -4.20 -0.91
CA ASP A 73 21.81 -3.20 -1.95
C ASP A 73 22.11 -1.83 -1.31
N ASN A 74 23.13 -1.11 -1.79
CA ASN A 74 23.50 0.20 -1.27
C ASN A 74 22.37 1.23 -1.32
N ARG A 75 21.45 1.12 -2.29
CA ARG A 75 20.27 1.99 -2.42
C ARG A 75 19.29 1.84 -1.24
N TYR A 76 19.27 0.69 -0.59
CA TYR A 76 18.48 0.44 0.62
C TYR A 76 18.90 1.38 1.76
N PHE A 77 20.21 1.49 2.01
CA PHE A 77 20.73 2.38 3.04
C PHE A 77 20.47 3.85 2.72
N THR A 78 20.69 4.24 1.46
CA THR A 78 20.38 5.59 0.98
C THR A 78 18.90 5.93 1.11
N HIS A 79 18.02 4.99 0.76
CA HIS A 79 16.57 5.18 0.86
C HIS A 79 16.12 5.35 2.32
N LEU A 80 16.61 4.53 3.21
CA LEU A 80 16.28 4.63 4.64
C LEU A 80 16.98 5.80 5.34
N GLY A 81 17.99 6.43 4.72
CA GLY A 81 18.78 7.50 5.33
C GLY A 81 19.64 7.02 6.50
N ILE A 82 20.13 5.79 6.44
CA ILE A 82 20.99 5.17 7.45
C ILE A 82 22.40 4.94 6.89
N PRO A 83 23.44 4.92 7.74
CA PRO A 83 24.79 4.61 7.27
C PRO A 83 24.87 3.17 6.79
N ALA A 84 25.51 2.97 5.65
CA ALA A 84 25.88 1.63 5.18
C ALA A 84 27.02 1.08 6.07
N GLY A 85 26.88 -0.18 6.50
CA GLY A 85 27.98 -0.91 7.13
C GLY A 85 29.13 -1.17 6.15
N GLU A 86 30.22 -1.69 6.67
CA GLU A 86 31.34 -2.12 5.81
C GLU A 86 30.84 -3.14 4.78
N ASN A 87 31.11 -2.91 3.50
CA ASN A 87 30.62 -3.75 2.39
C ASN A 87 29.07 -3.89 2.30
N ASN A 88 28.30 -2.93 2.80
CA ASN A 88 26.83 -2.97 2.84
C ASN A 88 26.29 -4.18 3.63
N THR A 89 26.99 -4.60 4.66
CA THR A 89 26.57 -5.71 5.52
C THR A 89 25.95 -5.23 6.83
N LEU A 90 25.02 -6.03 7.36
CA LEU A 90 24.42 -5.89 8.69
C LEU A 90 24.42 -7.25 9.37
N THR A 91 24.71 -7.26 10.65
CA THR A 91 24.46 -8.44 11.48
C THR A 91 22.96 -8.69 11.64
N MET A 92 22.59 -9.90 12.06
CA MET A 92 21.19 -10.24 12.38
C MET A 92 20.63 -9.30 13.45
N GLU A 93 21.41 -8.97 14.47
CA GLU A 93 20.96 -8.12 15.57
C GLU A 93 20.69 -6.67 15.09
N GLU A 94 21.58 -6.12 14.28
CA GLU A 94 21.42 -4.79 13.67
C GLU A 94 20.16 -4.76 12.79
N TYR A 95 19.97 -5.76 11.92
CA TYR A 95 18.80 -5.82 11.05
C TYR A 95 17.49 -5.91 11.85
N VAL A 96 17.42 -6.80 12.85
CA VAL A 96 16.24 -6.96 13.72
C VAL A 96 15.96 -5.69 14.52
N SER A 97 17.00 -4.95 14.93
CA SER A 97 16.82 -3.68 15.67
C SER A 97 16.07 -2.62 14.86
N MET A 98 16.21 -2.66 13.54
CA MET A 98 15.52 -1.76 12.59
C MET A 98 14.06 -2.13 12.38
N ILE A 99 13.65 -3.38 12.66
CA ILE A 99 12.26 -3.84 12.50
C ILE A 99 11.40 -3.30 13.64
N HIS A 100 10.19 -2.85 13.31
CA HIS A 100 9.21 -2.42 14.30
C HIS A 100 8.94 -3.53 15.33
N PRO A 101 8.87 -3.22 16.63
CA PRO A 101 8.70 -4.23 17.68
C PRO A 101 7.57 -5.23 17.44
N ASP A 102 6.40 -4.74 16.98
CA ASP A 102 5.23 -5.58 16.70
C ASP A 102 5.44 -6.57 15.54
N ASP A 103 6.34 -6.25 14.61
CA ASP A 103 6.54 -7.04 13.39
C ASP A 103 7.66 -8.07 13.54
N ARG A 104 8.49 -7.97 14.60
CA ARG A 104 9.67 -8.82 14.84
C ARG A 104 9.34 -10.30 14.91
N GLN A 105 8.26 -10.66 15.60
CA GLN A 105 7.89 -12.07 15.74
C GLN A 105 7.48 -12.67 14.41
N THR A 106 6.64 -11.97 13.63
CA THR A 106 6.22 -12.41 12.29
C THR A 106 7.40 -12.60 11.36
N MET A 107 8.38 -11.68 11.40
CA MET A 107 9.60 -11.78 10.60
C MET A 107 10.49 -12.94 11.06
N ALA A 108 10.62 -13.16 12.36
CA ALA A 108 11.38 -14.28 12.90
C ALA A 108 10.78 -15.63 12.49
N ASP A 109 9.46 -15.78 12.58
CA ASP A 109 8.75 -17.01 12.17
C ASP A 109 8.93 -17.29 10.67
N ALA A 110 8.81 -16.26 9.83
CA ALA A 110 9.04 -16.39 8.39
C ALA A 110 10.50 -16.81 8.08
N PHE A 111 11.46 -16.26 8.81
CA PHE A 111 12.88 -16.57 8.66
C PHE A 111 13.21 -18.01 9.07
N VAL A 112 12.65 -18.49 10.17
CA VAL A 112 12.82 -19.87 10.66
C VAL A 112 12.28 -20.88 9.65
N VAL A 113 11.12 -20.62 9.06
CA VAL A 113 10.52 -21.48 8.03
C VAL A 113 11.46 -21.64 6.84
N GLN A 114 12.09 -20.56 6.39
CA GLN A 114 13.03 -20.60 5.26
C GLN A 114 14.35 -21.32 5.59
N LEU A 115 14.87 -21.13 6.81
CA LEU A 115 16.06 -21.84 7.28
C LEU A 115 15.83 -23.36 7.39
N SER A 116 14.58 -23.80 7.60
CA SER A 116 14.24 -25.22 7.63
C SER A 116 14.15 -25.87 6.24
N GLY A 117 14.39 -25.11 5.17
CA GLY A 117 14.35 -25.62 3.79
C GLY A 117 12.94 -25.84 3.24
N ILE A 118 11.93 -25.24 3.84
CA ILE A 118 10.56 -25.24 3.32
C ILE A 118 10.43 -24.10 2.30
N GLU A 119 10.11 -24.45 1.06
CA GLU A 119 9.86 -23.45 0.02
C GLU A 119 8.61 -22.64 0.34
N THR A 120 8.79 -21.31 0.51
CA THR A 120 7.69 -20.35 0.76
C THR A 120 7.77 -19.16 -0.20
N PHE A 121 8.17 -19.43 -1.45
CA PHE A 121 8.46 -18.37 -2.44
C PHE A 121 7.29 -17.40 -2.68
N ASP A 122 6.05 -17.86 -2.48
CA ASP A 122 4.85 -17.05 -2.77
C ASP A 122 4.36 -16.20 -1.59
N LYS A 123 5.04 -16.21 -0.46
CA LYS A 123 4.56 -15.51 0.73
C LYS A 123 5.39 -14.27 1.03
N ALA A 124 4.95 -13.14 0.47
CA ALA A 124 5.48 -11.84 0.85
C ALA A 124 5.01 -11.47 2.27
N VAL A 125 5.93 -10.95 3.07
CA VAL A 125 5.68 -10.59 4.47
C VAL A 125 5.79 -9.05 4.61
N PRO A 126 4.70 -8.36 4.95
CA PRO A 126 4.76 -6.93 5.23
C PRO A 126 5.33 -6.68 6.63
N PHE A 127 6.18 -5.66 6.75
CA PHE A 127 6.80 -5.22 8.00
C PHE A 127 7.24 -3.77 7.92
N ARG A 128 7.47 -3.15 9.06
CA ARG A 128 7.92 -1.76 9.17
C ARG A 128 9.40 -1.69 9.52
N LEU A 129 10.12 -0.82 8.83
CA LEU A 129 11.52 -0.51 9.09
C LEU A 129 11.66 0.92 9.60
N ARG A 130 12.62 1.11 10.50
CA ARG A 130 12.96 2.42 11.03
C ARG A 130 13.88 3.16 10.08
N ARG A 131 13.52 4.37 9.71
CA ARG A 131 14.35 5.30 8.94
C ARG A 131 15.36 6.01 9.83
N GLY A 132 16.37 6.62 9.24
CA GLY A 132 17.38 7.42 9.94
C GLY A 132 16.81 8.64 10.67
N ASP A 133 15.67 9.17 10.22
CA ASP A 133 14.92 10.25 10.87
C ASP A 133 14.05 9.78 12.05
N GLY A 134 14.02 8.47 12.32
CA GLY A 134 13.24 7.84 13.38
C GLY A 134 11.81 7.47 12.99
N THR A 135 11.33 7.81 11.80
CA THR A 135 10.02 7.42 11.30
C THR A 135 9.99 5.95 10.86
N TRP A 136 8.78 5.39 10.71
CA TRP A 136 8.56 4.03 10.25
C TRP A 136 8.08 4.04 8.80
N GLU A 137 8.62 3.13 8.00
CA GLU A 137 8.23 2.94 6.61
C GLU A 137 7.84 1.48 6.38
N TRP A 138 6.75 1.27 5.62
CA TRP A 138 6.27 -0.05 5.27
C TRP A 138 7.07 -0.66 4.13
N PHE A 139 7.52 -1.88 4.37
CA PHE A 139 8.20 -2.74 3.42
C PHE A 139 7.49 -4.08 3.30
N GLU A 140 7.74 -4.76 2.20
CA GLU A 140 7.36 -6.14 1.98
C GLU A 140 8.61 -6.93 1.59
N GLY A 141 8.85 -8.04 2.29
CA GLY A 141 9.98 -8.94 2.07
C GLY A 141 9.53 -10.24 1.44
N GLN A 142 10.25 -10.67 0.41
CA GLN A 142 10.08 -11.98 -0.21
C GLN A 142 11.46 -12.62 -0.37
N SER A 143 11.57 -13.90 -0.02
CA SER A 143 12.86 -14.59 -0.05
C SER A 143 12.72 -16.08 -0.30
N THR A 144 13.82 -16.67 -0.73
CA THR A 144 13.98 -18.13 -0.90
C THR A 144 15.38 -18.51 -0.42
N TYR A 145 15.67 -19.80 -0.36
CA TYR A 145 16.98 -20.30 0.02
C TYR A 145 17.74 -20.89 -1.16
N ILE A 146 19.07 -20.86 -1.06
CA ILE A 146 19.97 -21.62 -1.93
C ILE A 146 20.56 -22.75 -1.08
N ALA A 147 20.37 -24.00 -1.55
CA ALA A 147 20.86 -25.18 -0.87
C ALA A 147 22.17 -25.70 -1.50
N ASN A 148 22.97 -26.40 -0.69
CA ASN A 148 24.11 -27.16 -1.18
C ASN A 148 23.67 -28.47 -1.86
N ILE A 149 24.63 -29.25 -2.37
CA ILE A 149 24.38 -30.56 -3.03
C ILE A 149 23.61 -31.52 -2.14
N SER A 150 23.72 -31.42 -0.82
CA SER A 150 23.03 -32.25 0.15
C SER A 150 21.63 -31.71 0.53
N GLY A 151 21.16 -30.66 -0.11
CA GLY A 151 19.85 -30.09 0.15
C GLY A 151 19.77 -29.14 1.35
N HIS A 152 20.91 -28.87 2.03
CA HIS A 152 20.91 -27.98 3.18
C HIS A 152 21.05 -26.51 2.74
N PRO A 153 20.18 -25.59 3.22
CA PRO A 153 20.31 -24.18 2.95
C PRO A 153 21.65 -23.63 3.47
N TYR A 154 22.36 -22.87 2.63
CA TYR A 154 23.57 -22.18 3.04
C TYR A 154 23.47 -20.65 2.85
N ARG A 155 22.49 -20.19 2.07
CA ARG A 155 22.21 -18.79 1.84
C ARG A 155 20.72 -18.55 1.63
N LEU A 156 20.17 -17.50 2.23
CA LEU A 156 18.88 -16.94 1.82
C LEU A 156 19.11 -15.82 0.84
N VAL A 157 18.24 -15.70 -0.15
CA VAL A 157 18.24 -14.61 -1.13
C VAL A 157 16.83 -14.07 -1.26
N GLY A 158 16.71 -12.76 -1.41
CA GLY A 158 15.41 -12.15 -1.50
C GLY A 158 15.43 -10.72 -2.00
N ILE A 159 14.25 -10.16 -2.03
CA ILE A 159 14.01 -8.76 -2.30
C ILE A 159 13.23 -8.13 -1.14
N CYS A 160 13.51 -6.86 -0.90
CA CYS A 160 12.74 -6.02 0.00
C CYS A 160 12.22 -4.84 -0.81
N MET A 161 10.94 -4.55 -0.73
CA MET A 161 10.28 -3.49 -1.50
C MET A 161 9.55 -2.53 -0.57
N SER A 162 9.72 -1.21 -0.77
CA SER A 162 8.92 -0.21 -0.06
C SER A 162 7.49 -0.23 -0.60
N ILE A 163 6.52 -0.42 0.29
CA ILE A 163 5.08 -0.39 0.00
C ILE A 163 4.40 0.82 0.66
N GLN A 164 5.17 1.82 1.09
CA GLN A 164 4.65 3.00 1.79
C GLN A 164 3.62 3.74 0.94
N GLU A 165 3.91 3.98 -0.32
CA GLU A 165 3.00 4.66 -1.24
C GLU A 165 1.66 3.92 -1.39
N TYR A 166 1.70 2.60 -1.46
CA TYR A 166 0.49 1.77 -1.49
C TYR A 166 -0.32 1.92 -0.18
N LYS A 167 0.35 1.91 0.97
CA LYS A 167 -0.28 2.10 2.27
C LYS A 167 -0.90 3.48 2.44
N ASP A 168 -0.26 4.52 1.93
CA ASP A 168 -0.77 5.88 1.96
C ASP A 168 -2.04 6.03 1.10
N ILE A 169 -2.04 5.43 -0.10
CA ILE A 169 -3.23 5.39 -0.98
C ILE A 169 -4.36 4.60 -0.32
N GLU A 170 -4.07 3.43 0.26
CA GLU A 170 -5.04 2.60 0.97
C GLU A 170 -5.72 3.38 2.11
N ASN A 171 -4.93 4.06 2.95
CA ASN A 171 -5.43 4.88 4.06
C ASN A 171 -6.29 6.06 3.55
N THR A 172 -5.85 6.75 2.51
CA THR A 172 -6.60 7.85 1.89
C THR A 172 -7.96 7.38 1.38
N LEU A 173 -7.99 6.20 0.74
CA LEU A 173 -9.23 5.61 0.25
C LEU A 173 -10.19 5.22 1.38
N ILE A 174 -9.66 4.64 2.46
CA ILE A 174 -10.44 4.28 3.66
C ILE A 174 -11.06 5.54 4.27
N GLU A 175 -10.30 6.63 4.41
CA GLU A 175 -10.80 7.90 4.96
C GLU A 175 -11.86 8.54 4.07
N ALA A 176 -11.63 8.56 2.75
CA ALA A 176 -12.61 9.09 1.79
C ALA A 176 -13.92 8.29 1.83
N ARG A 177 -13.82 6.97 1.90
CA ARG A 177 -15.00 6.09 2.03
C ARG A 177 -15.78 6.36 3.30
N LYS A 178 -15.10 6.47 4.46
CA LYS A 178 -15.75 6.79 5.74
C LYS A 178 -16.51 8.11 5.69
N LYS A 179 -15.90 9.16 5.09
CA LYS A 179 -16.55 10.47 4.91
C LYS A 179 -17.79 10.37 4.01
N ALA A 180 -17.73 9.58 2.93
CA ALA A 180 -18.87 9.36 2.04
C ALA A 180 -20.01 8.63 2.75
N GLU A 181 -19.71 7.53 3.48
CA GLU A 181 -20.68 6.76 4.25
C GLU A 181 -21.36 7.61 5.35
N GLU A 182 -20.60 8.47 6.02
CA GLU A 182 -21.15 9.39 7.02
C GLU A 182 -22.06 10.45 6.39
N SER A 183 -21.66 11.03 5.25
CA SER A 183 -22.49 11.97 4.49
C SER A 183 -23.81 11.34 4.06
N ASP A 184 -23.77 10.12 3.53
CA ASP A 184 -24.97 9.39 3.11
C ASP A 184 -25.90 9.10 4.30
N ARG A 185 -25.34 8.70 5.45
CA ARG A 185 -26.11 8.48 6.68
C ARG A 185 -26.80 9.76 7.14
N LEU A 186 -26.11 10.90 7.11
CA LEU A 186 -26.70 12.19 7.49
C LEU A 186 -27.80 12.59 6.52
N LYS A 187 -27.63 12.40 5.20
CA LYS A 187 -28.66 12.65 4.20
C LYS A 187 -29.89 11.80 4.42
N MET A 188 -29.74 10.49 4.71
CA MET A 188 -30.87 9.61 4.99
C MET A 188 -31.63 9.99 6.26
N ALA A 189 -30.90 10.34 7.33
CA ALA A 189 -31.50 10.84 8.57
C ALA A 189 -32.27 12.15 8.35
N PHE A 190 -31.69 13.07 7.57
CA PHE A 190 -32.34 14.33 7.21
C PHE A 190 -33.64 14.08 6.43
N LEU A 191 -33.62 13.23 5.38
CA LEU A 191 -34.79 12.90 4.58
C LEU A 191 -35.91 12.24 5.43
N ALA A 192 -35.54 11.34 6.35
CA ALA A 192 -36.49 10.72 7.28
C ALA A 192 -37.14 11.75 8.19
N ASN A 193 -36.36 12.66 8.78
CA ASN A 193 -36.89 13.71 9.64
C ASN A 193 -37.80 14.67 8.85
N MET A 194 -37.37 15.11 7.66
CA MET A 194 -38.16 15.98 6.80
C MET A 194 -39.50 15.34 6.41
N SER A 195 -39.50 14.02 6.13
CA SER A 195 -40.72 13.27 5.83
C SER A 195 -41.71 13.30 7.02
N HIS A 196 -41.22 13.22 8.25
CA HIS A 196 -42.02 13.33 9.45
C HIS A 196 -42.55 14.76 9.66
N GLU A 197 -41.70 15.77 9.52
CA GLU A 197 -42.05 17.19 9.68
C GLU A 197 -43.08 17.65 8.63
N ILE A 198 -43.06 17.12 7.41
CA ILE A 198 -44.04 17.37 6.35
C ILE A 198 -45.35 16.64 6.63
N ARG A 199 -45.28 15.40 7.09
CA ARG A 199 -46.49 14.54 7.28
C ARG A 199 -47.41 15.09 8.35
N THR A 200 -46.85 15.63 9.43
CA THR A 200 -47.63 16.11 10.58
C THR A 200 -48.59 17.25 10.20
N PRO A 201 -48.15 18.39 9.64
CA PRO A 201 -49.07 19.45 9.21
C PRO A 201 -49.98 19.03 8.07
N LEU A 202 -49.49 18.20 7.15
CA LEU A 202 -50.31 17.68 6.05
C LEU A 202 -51.52 16.85 6.55
N ASN A 203 -51.28 15.94 7.50
CA ASN A 203 -52.34 15.15 8.11
C ASN A 203 -53.34 16.02 8.87
N ALA A 204 -52.86 17.10 9.54
CA ALA A 204 -53.75 18.06 10.18
C ALA A 204 -54.65 18.81 9.17
N ILE A 205 -54.07 19.29 8.06
CA ILE A 205 -54.80 19.95 6.97
C ILE A 205 -55.89 19.00 6.42
N VAL A 206 -55.52 17.77 6.06
CA VAL A 206 -56.45 16.77 5.53
C VAL A 206 -57.53 16.44 6.56
N GLY A 207 -57.16 16.15 7.81
CA GLY A 207 -58.10 15.78 8.85
C GLY A 207 -59.14 16.87 9.17
N PHE A 208 -58.71 18.12 9.31
CA PHE A 208 -59.65 19.23 9.53
C PHE A 208 -60.50 19.52 8.30
N SER A 209 -59.98 19.35 7.10
CA SER A 209 -60.73 19.49 5.87
C SER A 209 -61.83 18.40 5.75
N ASP A 210 -61.50 17.15 6.13
CA ASP A 210 -62.48 16.03 6.13
C ASP A 210 -63.57 16.24 7.17
N VAL A 211 -63.25 16.78 8.35
CA VAL A 211 -64.22 17.13 9.39
C VAL A 211 -65.17 18.20 8.86
N ILE A 212 -64.69 19.27 8.28
CA ILE A 212 -65.50 20.33 7.71
C ILE A 212 -66.41 19.75 6.61
N ALA A 213 -65.89 18.90 5.72
CA ALA A 213 -66.62 18.32 4.61
C ALA A 213 -67.70 17.36 5.06
N SER A 214 -67.49 16.52 6.10
CA SER A 214 -68.40 15.49 6.57
C SER A 214 -69.49 15.98 7.52
N THR A 215 -69.15 17.03 8.34
CA THR A 215 -70.05 17.51 9.40
C THR A 215 -70.48 18.98 9.21
N TYR A 216 -70.42 19.52 7.98
CA TYR A 216 -70.64 20.94 7.67
C TYR A 216 -71.91 21.51 8.26
N ASN A 217 -73.03 20.76 8.22
CA ASN A 217 -74.33 21.22 8.74
C ASN A 217 -74.50 21.07 10.26
N GLU A 218 -73.56 20.38 10.91
CA GLU A 218 -73.57 20.13 12.36
C GLU A 218 -72.69 21.06 13.13
N LEU A 219 -71.75 21.71 12.44
CA LEU A 219 -70.77 22.62 13.02
C LEU A 219 -71.35 24.05 13.11
N SER A 220 -71.08 24.70 14.26
CA SER A 220 -71.34 26.14 14.40
C SER A 220 -70.36 26.98 13.52
N ASP A 221 -70.73 28.22 13.28
CA ASP A 221 -69.84 29.17 12.53
C ASP A 221 -68.50 29.40 13.21
N GLU A 222 -68.46 29.37 14.56
CA GLU A 222 -67.24 29.50 15.33
C GLU A 222 -66.34 28.26 15.16
N GLU A 223 -66.86 27.07 15.25
CA GLU A 223 -66.13 25.81 15.06
C GLU A 223 -65.57 25.73 13.64
N ARG A 224 -66.33 26.10 12.63
CA ARG A 224 -65.83 26.17 11.22
C ARG A 224 -64.68 27.15 11.08
N ALA A 225 -64.80 28.34 11.67
CA ALA A 225 -63.76 29.31 11.64
C ALA A 225 -62.47 28.83 12.33
N ASP A 226 -62.59 28.11 13.42
CA ASP A 226 -61.44 27.53 14.14
C ASP A 226 -60.75 26.44 13.29
N PHE A 227 -61.48 25.52 12.65
CA PHE A 227 -60.87 24.54 11.75
C PHE A 227 -60.16 25.17 10.55
N VAL A 228 -60.78 26.19 9.91
CA VAL A 228 -60.14 26.96 8.82
C VAL A 228 -58.86 27.63 9.29
N ARG A 229 -58.86 28.21 10.50
CA ARG A 229 -57.66 28.82 11.09
C ARG A 229 -56.56 27.78 11.31
N LEU A 230 -56.89 26.58 11.82
CA LEU A 230 -55.94 25.52 12.01
C LEU A 230 -55.33 25.00 10.69
N ILE A 231 -56.14 24.90 9.63
CA ILE A 231 -55.69 24.57 8.27
C ILE A 231 -54.69 25.62 7.78
N SER A 232 -55.02 26.94 7.92
CA SER A 232 -54.13 28.02 7.52
C SER A 232 -52.77 28.00 8.23
N ILE A 233 -52.79 27.83 9.57
CA ILE A 233 -51.56 27.74 10.37
C ILE A 233 -50.65 26.57 9.91
N ASN A 234 -51.24 25.38 9.68
CA ASN A 234 -50.50 24.21 9.24
C ASN A 234 -49.99 24.37 7.79
N SER A 235 -50.76 25.05 6.92
CA SER A 235 -50.33 25.37 5.56
C SER A 235 -49.16 26.35 5.54
N GLU A 236 -49.17 27.41 6.33
CA GLU A 236 -48.04 28.34 6.49
C GLU A 236 -46.82 27.65 7.07
N HIS A 237 -46.99 26.72 7.99
CA HIS A 237 -45.90 25.91 8.53
C HIS A 237 -45.26 25.03 7.45
N LEU A 238 -46.07 24.38 6.62
CA LEU A 238 -45.60 23.53 5.53
C LEU A 238 -44.84 24.33 4.47
N VAL A 239 -45.32 25.53 4.09
CA VAL A 239 -44.62 26.39 3.16
C VAL A 239 -43.25 26.77 3.70
N ARG A 240 -43.16 27.19 4.96
CA ARG A 240 -41.85 27.54 5.61
C ARG A 240 -40.88 26.34 5.60
N LEU A 241 -41.36 25.14 5.92
CA LEU A 241 -40.54 23.93 5.86
C LEU A 241 -39.97 23.65 4.46
N ILE A 242 -40.83 23.85 3.42
CA ILE A 242 -40.38 23.71 2.03
C ILE A 242 -39.32 24.72 1.67
N ASP A 243 -39.50 25.99 2.05
CA ASP A 243 -38.52 27.05 1.81
C ASP A 243 -37.17 26.77 2.49
N ASP A 244 -37.20 26.28 3.75
CA ASP A 244 -36.00 25.88 4.49
C ASP A 244 -35.24 24.73 3.79
N ILE A 245 -35.97 23.73 3.27
CA ILE A 245 -35.40 22.61 2.50
C ILE A 245 -34.75 23.11 1.20
N LEU A 246 -35.42 24.01 0.48
CA LEU A 246 -34.92 24.57 -0.77
C LEU A 246 -33.68 25.41 -0.55
N ASP A 247 -33.63 26.17 0.53
CA ASP A 247 -32.45 26.99 0.87
C ASP A 247 -31.26 26.10 1.27
N LEU A 248 -31.49 25.03 2.03
CA LEU A 248 -30.45 24.05 2.32
C LEU A 248 -29.93 23.36 1.05
N SER A 249 -30.82 23.00 0.12
CA SER A 249 -30.44 22.41 -1.17
C SER A 249 -29.60 23.36 -2.03
N LYS A 250 -29.88 24.67 -1.99
CA LYS A 250 -29.05 25.68 -2.69
C LYS A 250 -27.65 25.82 -2.08
N ILE A 251 -27.53 25.69 -0.76
CA ILE A 251 -26.25 25.70 -0.04
C ILE A 251 -25.42 24.47 -0.43
N GLU A 252 -26.01 23.27 -0.39
CA GLU A 252 -25.32 22.01 -0.77
C GLU A 252 -24.86 22.00 -2.23
N SER A 253 -25.65 22.57 -3.14
CA SER A 253 -25.31 22.63 -4.58
C SER A 253 -24.28 23.71 -4.93
N ASN A 254 -23.74 24.45 -3.93
CA ASN A 254 -22.79 25.55 -4.12
C ASN A 254 -23.29 26.65 -5.09
N THR A 255 -24.63 26.77 -5.21
CA THR A 255 -25.27 27.70 -6.18
C THR A 255 -25.45 29.10 -5.61
N ILE A 256 -25.21 29.29 -4.31
CA ILE A 256 -25.20 30.65 -3.68
C ILE A 256 -23.82 31.26 -3.92
N LYS A 257 -23.74 32.20 -4.88
CA LYS A 257 -22.65 33.15 -4.95
C LYS A 257 -22.91 34.21 -3.87
N PHE A 258 -22.05 34.28 -2.85
CA PHE A 258 -22.01 35.40 -1.92
C PHE A 258 -21.50 36.67 -2.62
#